data_113d9ee4dc9630ee46ebd62051dddaac
#
_entry.id   113d9ee4dc9630ee46ebd62051dddaac
#
_cell.length_a   1.000
_cell.length_b   1.000
_cell.length_c   1.000
_cell.angle_alpha   90.00
_cell.angle_beta   90.00
_cell.angle_gamma   90.00
#
_symmetry.space_group_name_H-M   'P 1'
#
loop_
_entity.id
_entity.type
_entity.pdbx_description
1 polymer ?
#
loop_
_entity_poly.entity_id
_entity_poly.type
_entity_poly.pdbx_seq_one_letter_code
_entity_poly.pdbx_strand_id
1 'polypeptide(L)'
;MSTLSDFNKFTANLPRQEQPMPVLFIGHGSPMNGIQDNEFSSGWKKMAKDLPTPKAVLVVSAHWLTNGTRITSMEFPKTIHDFGGFPQELSQVQYPAPGSPAIARETKNLVKSTAIVEDHDWGLDHGAWTVVRHMYPEANIPILQLSIDHSKDENYHFELAKELMELRNKGVLIIGSGNMVHNLRMLAWDKIEEPGYGYDWALEMNDKFKKYISEGDFSRLINYKNLGAEAKLAIPTPEHYIPLLYTLGLKAKNEKLSFFNDKAVAGSLTMTSVKIG
;
A
#
# COMPACT_ATOMS: atom_id res chain seq x y z
N MET A 1 29.41 11.96 5.40
CA MET A 1 28.25 12.03 4.49
C MET A 1 28.45 10.98 3.42
N SER A 2 27.62 9.92 3.39
CA SER A 2 27.66 8.91 2.33
C SER A 2 27.22 9.58 1.02
N THR A 3 27.93 9.33 -0.07
CA THR A 3 27.57 9.90 -1.37
C THR A 3 26.39 9.09 -1.95
N LEU A 4 25.60 9.69 -2.85
CA LEU A 4 24.54 9.01 -3.62
C LEU A 4 25.08 7.76 -4.35
N SER A 5 26.33 7.80 -4.80
CA SER A 5 27.02 6.64 -5.40
C SER A 5 27.18 5.50 -4.40
N ASP A 6 27.49 5.80 -3.14
CA ASP A 6 27.64 4.78 -2.09
C ASP A 6 26.29 4.18 -1.73
N PHE A 7 25.22 4.99 -1.75
CA PHE A 7 23.87 4.56 -1.51
C PHE A 7 23.32 3.63 -2.63
N ASN A 8 23.54 4.00 -3.89
CA ASN A 8 23.19 3.15 -5.03
C ASN A 8 23.96 1.83 -5.07
N LYS A 9 25.24 1.82 -4.65
CA LYS A 9 26.02 0.60 -4.49
C LYS A 9 25.50 -0.27 -3.34
N PHE A 10 25.05 0.35 -2.24
CA PHE A 10 24.51 -0.36 -1.09
C PHE A 10 23.20 -1.09 -1.44
N THR A 11 22.31 -0.45 -2.23
CA THR A 11 21.04 -1.06 -2.63
C THR A 11 21.18 -2.07 -3.78
N ALA A 12 22.32 -2.07 -4.50
CA ALA A 12 22.55 -2.97 -5.64
C ALA A 12 22.76 -4.45 -5.25
N ASN A 13 23.16 -4.74 -3.99
CA ASN A 13 23.41 -6.09 -3.49
C ASN A 13 22.99 -6.22 -2.03
N LEU A 14 21.68 -6.06 -1.75
CA LEU A 14 21.17 -6.25 -0.39
C LEU A 14 21.35 -7.72 0.02
N PRO A 15 22.05 -8.00 1.13
CA PRO A 15 22.15 -9.35 1.66
C PRO A 15 20.80 -9.80 2.21
N ARG A 16 20.54 -11.10 2.16
CA ARG A 16 19.38 -11.69 2.83
C ARG A 16 19.48 -11.48 4.33
N GLN A 17 18.33 -11.22 4.95
CA GLN A 17 18.16 -11.14 6.40
C GLN A 17 17.79 -12.53 6.96
N GLU A 18 18.01 -12.72 8.26
CA GLU A 18 17.59 -13.94 8.96
C GLU A 18 16.07 -14.13 8.97
N GLN A 19 15.34 -13.01 9.03
CA GLN A 19 13.88 -13.01 8.96
C GLN A 19 13.40 -12.07 7.85
N PRO A 20 12.36 -12.45 7.10
CA PRO A 20 11.79 -11.57 6.08
C PRO A 20 11.19 -10.32 6.73
N MET A 21 11.29 -9.19 6.03
CA MET A 21 10.60 -7.97 6.43
C MET A 21 9.09 -8.21 6.47
N PRO A 22 8.38 -7.75 7.51
CA PRO A 22 6.91 -7.75 7.50
C PRO A 22 6.34 -7.09 6.24
N VAL A 23 5.11 -7.42 5.89
CA VAL A 23 4.37 -6.77 4.81
C VAL A 23 3.12 -6.11 5.39
N LEU A 24 2.75 -4.95 4.85
CA LEU A 24 1.62 -4.17 5.31
C LEU A 24 0.58 -3.97 4.20
N PHE A 25 -0.69 -4.01 4.59
CA PHE A 25 -1.75 -3.31 3.87
C PHE A 25 -2.19 -2.13 4.73
N ILE A 26 -2.31 -0.96 4.12
CA ILE A 26 -2.67 0.27 4.83
C ILE A 26 -3.88 0.90 4.17
N GLY A 27 -4.95 1.06 4.97
CA GLY A 27 -6.05 1.92 4.63
C GLY A 27 -5.58 3.38 4.67
N HIS A 28 -5.34 4.00 3.51
CA HIS A 28 -4.80 5.36 3.48
C HIS A 28 -5.87 6.44 3.64
N GLY A 29 -7.10 6.16 3.18
CA GLY A 29 -8.25 7.07 3.32
C GLY A 29 -8.06 8.40 2.60
N SER A 30 -8.43 9.51 3.25
CA SER A 30 -8.32 10.83 2.67
C SER A 30 -6.87 11.30 2.51
N PRO A 31 -6.52 12.02 1.43
CA PRO A 31 -5.22 12.70 1.29
C PRO A 31 -4.88 13.63 2.46
N MET A 32 -5.91 14.16 3.17
CA MET A 32 -5.73 15.00 4.36
C MET A 32 -4.99 14.28 5.49
N ASN A 33 -5.07 12.94 5.56
CA ASN A 33 -4.29 12.16 6.51
C ASN A 33 -2.78 12.38 6.36
N GLY A 34 -2.31 12.82 5.19
CA GLY A 34 -0.90 13.14 4.98
C GLY A 34 -0.38 14.34 5.79
N ILE A 35 -1.26 15.25 6.22
CA ILE A 35 -0.88 16.45 7.00
C ILE A 35 -1.55 16.52 8.38
N GLN A 36 -2.53 15.66 8.65
CA GLN A 36 -3.26 15.63 9.92
C GLN A 36 -2.61 14.68 10.92
N ASP A 37 -2.46 15.13 12.15
CA ASP A 37 -2.20 14.28 13.30
C ASP A 37 -3.54 13.79 13.86
N ASN A 38 -3.89 12.56 13.48
CA ASN A 38 -5.10 11.87 13.92
C ASN A 38 -4.78 10.44 14.37
N GLU A 39 -5.81 9.68 14.74
CA GLU A 39 -5.62 8.30 15.19
C GLU A 39 -4.98 7.39 14.12
N PHE A 40 -5.31 7.59 12.85
CA PHE A 40 -4.80 6.77 11.74
C PHE A 40 -3.32 7.05 11.47
N SER A 41 -2.96 8.33 11.33
CA SER A 41 -1.55 8.73 11.17
C SER A 41 -0.70 8.34 12.39
N SER A 42 -1.27 8.42 13.60
CA SER A 42 -0.63 7.92 14.83
C SER A 42 -0.42 6.41 14.81
N GLY A 43 -1.39 5.66 14.28
CA GLY A 43 -1.28 4.21 14.06
C GLY A 43 -0.14 3.86 13.09
N TRP A 44 0.02 4.62 12.00
CA TRP A 44 1.14 4.43 11.05
C TRP A 44 2.50 4.75 11.70
N LYS A 45 2.59 5.86 12.46
CA LYS A 45 3.80 6.23 13.22
C LYS A 45 4.18 5.13 14.21
N LYS A 46 3.21 4.57 14.94
CA LYS A 46 3.43 3.47 15.87
C LYS A 46 3.90 2.22 15.13
N MET A 47 3.20 1.85 14.04
CA MET A 47 3.58 0.68 13.24
C MET A 47 5.02 0.77 12.78
N ALA A 48 5.48 1.91 12.26
CA ALA A 48 6.86 2.09 11.82
C ALA A 48 7.89 1.87 12.93
N LYS A 49 7.57 2.26 14.18
CA LYS A 49 8.44 2.04 15.35
C LYS A 49 8.54 0.57 15.75
N ASP A 50 7.48 -0.20 15.51
CA ASP A 50 7.39 -1.62 15.85
C ASP A 50 8.00 -2.52 14.77
N LEU A 51 8.40 -1.96 13.62
CA LEU A 51 9.04 -2.67 12.51
C LEU A 51 10.57 -2.53 12.56
N PRO A 52 11.31 -3.54 12.06
CA PRO A 52 12.71 -3.33 11.72
C PRO A 52 12.86 -2.18 10.73
N THR A 53 13.94 -1.40 10.82
CA THR A 53 14.20 -0.32 9.86
C THR A 53 14.38 -0.91 8.46
N PRO A 54 13.52 -0.57 7.49
CA PRO A 54 13.63 -1.11 6.15
C PRO A 54 14.82 -0.49 5.39
N LYS A 55 15.39 -1.26 4.49
CA LYS A 55 16.43 -0.80 3.56
C LYS A 55 15.84 -0.03 2.39
N ALA A 56 14.59 -0.31 2.07
CA ALA A 56 13.74 0.43 1.12
C ALA A 56 12.28 0.08 1.36
N VAL A 57 11.39 0.88 0.81
CA VAL A 57 9.94 0.62 0.80
C VAL A 57 9.46 0.50 -0.64
N LEU A 58 8.73 -0.56 -0.95
CA LEU A 58 8.00 -0.72 -2.21
C LEU A 58 6.51 -0.57 -1.94
N VAL A 59 5.89 0.44 -2.53
CA VAL A 59 4.46 0.72 -2.37
C VAL A 59 3.69 0.28 -3.61
N VAL A 60 2.63 -0.51 -3.42
CA VAL A 60 1.60 -0.75 -4.43
C VAL A 60 0.42 0.15 -4.08
N SER A 61 0.27 1.25 -4.80
CA SER A 61 -0.76 2.26 -4.54
C SER A 61 -1.97 2.07 -5.45
N ALA A 62 -3.17 2.26 -4.88
CA ALA A 62 -4.43 2.30 -5.60
C ALA A 62 -4.48 3.37 -6.70
N HIS A 63 -3.59 4.36 -6.66
CA HIS A 63 -3.62 5.54 -7.53
C HIS A 63 -2.74 5.42 -8.77
N TRP A 64 -1.88 4.42 -8.85
CA TRP A 64 -1.04 4.23 -10.03
C TRP A 64 -1.52 3.05 -10.87
N LEU A 65 -2.44 3.34 -11.78
CA LEU A 65 -3.01 2.38 -12.72
C LEU A 65 -2.33 2.51 -14.08
N THR A 66 -1.87 1.40 -14.64
CA THR A 66 -1.18 1.36 -15.94
C THR A 66 -1.68 0.21 -16.80
N ASN A 67 -1.40 0.26 -18.09
CA ASN A 67 -1.52 -0.89 -18.97
C ASN A 67 -0.16 -1.60 -19.01
N GLY A 68 -0.09 -2.82 -18.47
CA GLY A 68 1.15 -3.50 -18.10
C GLY A 68 1.69 -3.02 -16.75
N THR A 69 2.51 -3.84 -16.10
CA THR A 69 3.09 -3.53 -14.78
C THR A 69 4.33 -2.66 -14.93
N ARG A 70 4.42 -1.58 -14.14
CA ARG A 70 5.56 -0.64 -14.12
C ARG A 70 6.12 -0.48 -12.71
N ILE A 71 7.39 -0.10 -12.62
CA ILE A 71 8.05 0.24 -11.37
C ILE A 71 8.81 1.55 -11.52
N THR A 72 8.69 2.44 -10.52
CA THR A 72 9.47 3.69 -10.52
C THR A 72 10.97 3.38 -10.42
N SER A 73 11.78 3.98 -11.32
CA SER A 73 13.22 3.72 -11.44
C SER A 73 14.04 5.00 -11.55
N MET A 74 13.71 6.02 -10.77
CA MET A 74 14.47 7.27 -10.66
C MET A 74 15.17 7.37 -9.29
N GLU A 75 16.23 8.18 -9.22
CA GLU A 75 16.94 8.45 -7.96
C GLU A 75 16.17 9.41 -7.05
N PHE A 76 15.36 10.30 -7.64
CA PHE A 76 14.60 11.34 -6.94
C PHE A 76 13.16 11.35 -7.46
N PRO A 77 12.27 10.49 -6.95
CA PRO A 77 10.87 10.51 -7.30
C PRO A 77 10.21 11.80 -6.80
N LYS A 78 9.47 12.47 -7.69
CA LYS A 78 8.69 13.66 -7.32
C LYS A 78 7.50 13.27 -6.46
N THR A 79 7.06 14.19 -5.57
CA THR A 79 5.77 14.08 -4.87
C THR A 79 4.65 14.43 -5.84
N ILE A 80 3.66 13.53 -6.00
CA ILE A 80 2.53 13.71 -6.90
C ILE A 80 1.29 14.09 -6.08
N HIS A 81 0.59 15.14 -6.53
CA HIS A 81 -0.66 15.61 -5.96
C HIS A 81 -1.82 15.25 -6.90
N ASP A 82 -2.17 13.97 -6.90
CA ASP A 82 -3.19 13.34 -7.77
C ASP A 82 -4.61 13.48 -7.23
N PHE A 83 -4.91 14.60 -6.58
CA PHE A 83 -6.19 14.93 -5.97
C PHE A 83 -6.58 16.37 -6.26
N GLY A 84 -7.87 16.70 -6.06
CA GLY A 84 -8.39 18.05 -6.19
C GLY A 84 -9.44 18.35 -5.12
N GLY A 85 -9.76 19.65 -4.94
CA GLY A 85 -10.79 20.08 -3.99
C GLY A 85 -10.35 20.11 -2.52
N PHE A 86 -9.06 19.98 -2.24
CA PHE A 86 -8.48 20.05 -0.89
C PHE A 86 -7.81 21.40 -0.64
N PRO A 87 -7.53 21.77 0.64
CA PRO A 87 -6.78 22.96 0.98
C PRO A 87 -5.44 23.05 0.28
N GLN A 88 -5.01 24.28 -0.07
CA GLN A 88 -3.75 24.53 -0.78
C GLN A 88 -2.52 23.98 -0.03
N GLU A 89 -2.55 24.00 1.29
CA GLU A 89 -1.49 23.45 2.14
C GLU A 89 -1.13 21.99 1.76
N LEU A 90 -2.14 21.17 1.47
CA LEU A 90 -1.93 19.78 1.06
C LEU A 90 -1.18 19.69 -0.27
N SER A 91 -1.46 20.57 -1.22
CA SER A 91 -0.80 20.60 -2.53
C SER A 91 0.64 21.14 -2.46
N GLN A 92 1.05 21.71 -1.34
CA GLN A 92 2.42 22.20 -1.11
C GLN A 92 3.31 21.18 -0.43
N VAL A 93 2.76 20.05 0.03
CA VAL A 93 3.54 18.99 0.68
C VAL A 93 4.61 18.47 -0.27
N GLN A 94 5.83 18.36 0.23
CA GLN A 94 6.91 17.66 -0.44
C GLN A 94 7.43 16.54 0.46
N TYR A 95 7.67 15.38 -0.12
CA TYR A 95 8.29 14.25 0.56
C TYR A 95 9.50 13.78 -0.26
N PRO A 96 10.70 14.37 -0.05
CA PRO A 96 11.86 14.21 -0.91
C PRO A 96 12.65 12.95 -0.59
N ALA A 97 11.98 11.81 -0.42
CA ALA A 97 12.64 10.54 -0.23
C ALA A 97 13.38 10.12 -1.51
N PRO A 98 14.58 9.50 -1.39
CA PRO A 98 15.24 8.94 -2.55
C PRO A 98 14.46 7.78 -3.13
N GLY A 99 14.65 7.48 -4.41
CA GLY A 99 14.29 6.23 -5.04
C GLY A 99 15.46 5.25 -5.09
N SER A 100 15.29 4.11 -5.76
CA SER A 100 16.35 3.13 -5.96
C SER A 100 16.25 2.41 -7.31
N PRO A 101 16.91 2.90 -8.37
CA PRO A 101 16.97 2.19 -9.64
C PRO A 101 17.53 0.77 -9.52
N ALA A 102 18.38 0.51 -8.54
CA ALA A 102 18.93 -0.82 -8.30
C ALA A 102 17.85 -1.82 -7.84
N ILE A 103 17.02 -1.43 -6.86
CA ILE A 103 15.90 -2.26 -6.39
C ILE A 103 14.83 -2.39 -7.48
N ALA A 104 14.60 -1.36 -8.29
CA ALA A 104 13.69 -1.43 -9.43
C ALA A 104 14.14 -2.52 -10.42
N ARG A 105 15.41 -2.53 -10.82
CA ARG A 105 15.97 -3.57 -11.68
C ARG A 105 15.93 -4.96 -11.04
N GLU A 106 16.20 -5.05 -9.74
CA GLU A 106 16.09 -6.32 -9.02
C GLU A 106 14.66 -6.84 -9.02
N THR A 107 13.68 -5.99 -8.73
CA THR A 107 12.26 -6.33 -8.78
C THR A 107 11.86 -6.85 -10.16
N LYS A 108 12.28 -6.14 -11.21
CA LYS A 108 12.06 -6.55 -12.60
C LYS A 108 12.68 -7.91 -12.91
N ASN A 109 13.84 -8.21 -12.34
CA ASN A 109 14.52 -9.49 -12.55
C ASN A 109 13.90 -10.65 -11.76
N LEU A 110 13.27 -10.38 -10.61
CA LEU A 110 12.60 -11.38 -9.79
C LEU A 110 11.29 -11.84 -10.42
N VAL A 111 10.49 -10.92 -10.93
CA VAL A 111 9.20 -11.23 -11.53
C VAL A 111 9.39 -11.89 -12.90
N LYS A 112 8.80 -13.09 -13.08
CA LYS A 112 8.91 -13.91 -14.30
C LYS A 112 7.59 -14.05 -15.04
N SER A 113 6.47 -13.91 -14.34
CA SER A 113 5.13 -14.06 -14.92
C SER A 113 4.75 -12.93 -15.88
N THR A 114 5.38 -11.77 -15.75
CA THR A 114 5.16 -10.60 -16.61
C THR A 114 6.42 -9.76 -16.77
N ALA A 115 6.46 -8.96 -17.83
CA ALA A 115 7.51 -7.96 -18.01
C ALA A 115 7.19 -6.71 -17.17
N ILE A 116 8.05 -6.35 -16.23
CA ILE A 116 7.97 -5.08 -15.53
C ILE A 116 8.76 -4.02 -16.32
N VAL A 117 8.12 -2.90 -16.60
CA VAL A 117 8.73 -1.75 -17.28
C VAL A 117 9.21 -0.73 -16.25
N GLU A 118 10.47 -0.31 -16.36
CA GLU A 118 11.00 0.79 -15.56
C GLU A 118 10.36 2.10 -15.98
N ASP A 119 9.82 2.84 -15.03
CA ASP A 119 9.17 4.13 -15.23
C ASP A 119 10.01 5.24 -14.60
N HIS A 120 10.28 6.30 -15.36
CA HIS A 120 11.11 7.43 -14.94
C HIS A 120 10.30 8.74 -14.81
N ASP A 121 8.97 8.68 -15.02
CA ASP A 121 8.11 9.86 -15.08
C ASP A 121 7.12 9.97 -13.94
N TRP A 122 6.65 8.83 -13.37
CA TRP A 122 5.71 8.82 -12.25
C TRP A 122 6.32 9.53 -11.02
N GLY A 123 6.27 8.98 -9.89
CA GLY A 123 6.79 9.52 -8.64
C GLY A 123 6.16 8.84 -7.45
N LEU A 124 5.87 9.59 -6.39
CA LEU A 124 5.13 9.13 -5.22
C LEU A 124 3.76 9.82 -5.20
N ASP A 125 2.69 9.07 -5.48
CA ASP A 125 1.31 9.55 -5.40
C ASP A 125 0.83 9.68 -3.95
N HIS A 126 -0.37 10.25 -3.73
CA HIS A 126 -0.84 10.48 -2.37
C HIS A 126 -1.10 9.18 -1.59
N GLY A 127 -1.48 8.10 -2.24
CA GLY A 127 -1.61 6.79 -1.57
C GLY A 127 -0.27 6.30 -1.03
N ALA A 128 0.85 6.70 -1.61
CA ALA A 128 2.18 6.39 -1.11
C ALA A 128 2.67 7.43 -0.10
N TRP A 129 2.81 8.71 -0.50
CA TRP A 129 3.50 9.68 0.34
C TRP A 129 2.74 10.04 1.62
N THR A 130 1.39 10.01 1.64
CA THR A 130 0.62 10.28 2.87
C THR A 130 0.98 9.31 3.99
N VAL A 131 1.18 8.04 3.64
CA VAL A 131 1.51 6.98 4.58
C VAL A 131 2.98 7.04 4.99
N VAL A 132 3.90 6.99 4.00
CA VAL A 132 5.33 6.88 4.29
C VAL A 132 5.90 8.14 4.94
N ARG A 133 5.30 9.31 4.73
CA ARG A 133 5.66 10.55 5.40
C ARG A 133 5.46 10.49 6.91
N HIS A 134 4.43 9.80 7.39
CA HIS A 134 4.21 9.57 8.82
C HIS A 134 5.06 8.43 9.36
N MET A 135 5.29 7.40 8.57
CA MET A 135 6.12 6.26 8.99
C MET A 135 7.60 6.61 9.06
N TYR A 136 8.09 7.38 8.09
CA TYR A 136 9.51 7.72 7.92
C TYR A 136 9.69 9.22 7.61
N PRO A 137 9.44 10.10 8.59
CA PRO A 137 9.41 11.55 8.36
C PRO A 137 10.74 12.15 7.92
N GLU A 138 11.85 11.49 8.20
CA GLU A 138 13.20 11.94 7.77
C GLU A 138 13.44 11.80 6.27
N ALA A 139 12.54 11.14 5.52
CA ALA A 139 12.62 10.91 4.08
C ALA A 139 14.00 10.37 3.62
N ASN A 140 14.64 9.54 4.45
CA ASN A 140 16.00 9.01 4.24
C ASN A 140 16.03 7.54 3.81
N ILE A 141 14.86 6.91 3.64
CA ILE A 141 14.68 5.55 3.17
C ILE A 141 14.21 5.60 1.72
N PRO A 142 14.79 4.81 0.80
CA PRO A 142 14.32 4.75 -0.59
C PRO A 142 12.88 4.29 -0.69
N ILE A 143 12.09 5.02 -1.48
CA ILE A 143 10.70 4.67 -1.77
C ILE A 143 10.55 4.42 -3.27
N LEU A 144 9.95 3.28 -3.61
CA LEU A 144 9.57 2.91 -4.96
C LEU A 144 8.08 2.64 -5.01
N GLN A 145 7.48 2.78 -6.19
CA GLN A 145 6.12 2.32 -6.45
C GLN A 145 6.08 1.25 -7.53
N LEU A 146 5.22 0.26 -7.33
CA LEU A 146 4.83 -0.72 -8.34
C LEU A 146 3.40 -0.42 -8.77
N SER A 147 3.16 -0.28 -10.07
CA SER A 147 1.84 0.02 -10.58
C SER A 147 0.90 -1.19 -10.57
N ILE A 148 -0.39 -0.91 -10.57
CA ILE A 148 -1.44 -1.89 -10.78
C ILE A 148 -1.73 -1.96 -12.29
N ASP A 149 -1.60 -3.13 -12.89
CA ASP A 149 -2.02 -3.38 -14.28
C ASP A 149 -3.54 -3.51 -14.34
N HIS A 150 -4.23 -2.43 -14.68
CA HIS A 150 -5.70 -2.38 -14.71
C HIS A 150 -6.35 -3.29 -15.76
N SER A 151 -5.56 -3.88 -16.67
CA SER A 151 -6.05 -4.84 -17.67
C SER A 151 -6.16 -6.27 -17.13
N LYS A 152 -5.68 -6.52 -15.91
CA LYS A 152 -5.60 -7.84 -15.28
C LYS A 152 -6.64 -8.01 -14.17
N ASP A 153 -6.97 -9.28 -13.91
CA ASP A 153 -7.89 -9.65 -12.83
C ASP A 153 -7.20 -9.69 -11.46
N GLU A 154 -7.97 -9.88 -10.43
CA GLU A 154 -7.54 -9.92 -9.05
C GLU A 154 -6.56 -11.06 -8.77
N ASN A 155 -6.74 -12.21 -9.44
CA ASN A 155 -5.85 -13.36 -9.26
C ASN A 155 -4.45 -13.10 -9.80
N TYR A 156 -4.33 -12.38 -10.92
CA TYR A 156 -3.03 -11.97 -11.46
C TYR A 156 -2.21 -11.19 -10.43
N HIS A 157 -2.81 -10.23 -9.74
CA HIS A 157 -2.14 -9.40 -8.74
C HIS A 157 -1.69 -10.20 -7.53
N PHE A 158 -2.53 -11.13 -7.08
CA PHE A 158 -2.19 -12.03 -5.98
C PHE A 158 -1.02 -12.96 -6.32
N GLU A 159 -1.01 -13.54 -7.53
CA GLU A 159 0.07 -14.43 -7.98
C GLU A 159 1.38 -13.66 -8.23
N LEU A 160 1.33 -12.48 -8.86
CA LEU A 160 2.50 -11.64 -9.06
C LEU A 160 3.18 -11.28 -7.73
N ALA A 161 2.40 -10.98 -6.70
CA ALA A 161 2.93 -10.63 -5.38
C ALA A 161 3.84 -11.72 -4.81
N LYS A 162 3.55 -12.99 -5.04
CA LYS A 162 4.39 -14.12 -4.56
C LYS A 162 5.83 -14.05 -5.08
N GLU A 163 6.02 -13.53 -6.27
CA GLU A 163 7.34 -13.38 -6.88
C GLU A 163 8.17 -12.26 -6.22
N LEU A 164 7.53 -11.35 -5.47
CA LEU A 164 8.19 -10.28 -4.73
C LEU A 164 8.72 -10.73 -3.35
N MET A 165 8.49 -11.98 -2.94
CA MET A 165 8.88 -12.50 -1.61
C MET A 165 10.37 -12.29 -1.32
N GLU A 166 11.24 -12.43 -2.32
CA GLU A 166 12.68 -12.26 -2.14
C GLU A 166 13.07 -10.85 -1.72
N LEU A 167 12.31 -9.83 -2.11
CA LEU A 167 12.52 -8.46 -1.65
C LEU A 167 12.34 -8.33 -0.13
N ARG A 168 11.35 -9.03 0.45
CA ARG A 168 11.16 -9.09 1.90
C ARG A 168 12.37 -9.70 2.60
N ASN A 169 12.93 -10.78 2.03
CA ASN A 169 14.13 -11.44 2.54
C ASN A 169 15.35 -10.52 2.52
N LYS A 170 15.35 -9.50 1.67
CA LYS A 170 16.43 -8.50 1.55
C LYS A 170 16.18 -7.22 2.35
N GLY A 171 15.12 -7.18 3.15
CA GLY A 171 14.81 -6.06 4.03
C GLY A 171 14.03 -4.94 3.36
N VAL A 172 13.37 -5.22 2.23
CA VAL A 172 12.43 -4.28 1.61
C VAL A 172 11.06 -4.43 2.26
N LEU A 173 10.53 -3.37 2.82
CA LEU A 173 9.15 -3.30 3.31
C LEU A 173 8.22 -3.14 2.11
N ILE A 174 7.27 -4.06 1.95
CA ILE A 174 6.25 -3.94 0.91
C ILE A 174 4.96 -3.45 1.56
N ILE A 175 4.38 -2.40 0.99
CA ILE A 175 3.14 -1.78 1.47
C ILE A 175 2.12 -1.80 0.33
N GLY A 176 0.99 -2.48 0.54
CA GLY A 176 -0.20 -2.25 -0.25
C GLY A 176 -0.96 -1.06 0.32
N SER A 177 -1.18 -0.01 -0.44
CA SER A 177 -1.89 1.20 -0.02
C SER A 177 -3.21 1.35 -0.76
N GLY A 178 -4.31 1.20 -0.03
CA GLY A 178 -5.68 1.23 -0.56
C GLY A 178 -6.71 1.28 0.56
N ASN A 179 -7.89 0.73 0.34
CA ASN A 179 -8.94 0.57 1.37
C ASN A 179 -9.74 -0.69 1.06
N MET A 180 -10.07 -1.51 2.07
CA MET A 180 -10.85 -2.74 1.88
C MET A 180 -12.29 -2.43 1.48
N VAL A 181 -12.87 -1.38 2.06
CA VAL A 181 -14.17 -0.81 1.70
C VAL A 181 -13.91 0.62 1.24
N HIS A 182 -14.32 0.95 0.02
CA HIS A 182 -14.06 2.25 -0.59
C HIS A 182 -15.17 2.64 -1.56
N ASN A 183 -16.16 3.40 -1.11
CA ASN A 183 -17.23 3.89 -1.96
C ASN A 183 -17.49 5.40 -1.75
N LEU A 184 -16.74 6.22 -2.48
CA LEU A 184 -16.83 7.68 -2.37
C LEU A 184 -18.22 8.23 -2.78
N ARG A 185 -19.02 7.47 -3.55
CA ARG A 185 -20.37 7.91 -3.96
C ARG A 185 -21.38 7.84 -2.82
N MET A 186 -21.05 7.09 -1.76
CA MET A 186 -21.93 6.87 -0.62
C MET A 186 -21.39 7.50 0.68
N LEU A 187 -20.47 8.47 0.57
CA LEU A 187 -19.96 9.17 1.75
C LEU A 187 -21.08 9.91 2.50
N ALA A 188 -21.18 9.64 3.80
CA ALA A 188 -21.98 10.41 4.73
C ALA A 188 -21.22 11.70 5.13
N TRP A 189 -21.33 12.74 4.32
CA TRP A 189 -20.57 13.98 4.49
C TRP A 189 -20.86 14.67 5.84
N ASP A 190 -22.08 14.52 6.36
CA ASP A 190 -22.51 15.03 7.67
C ASP A 190 -21.90 14.24 8.83
N LYS A 191 -21.28 13.09 8.56
CA LYS A 191 -20.66 12.17 9.53
C LYS A 191 -19.14 12.05 9.38
N ILE A 192 -18.52 12.91 8.59
CA ILE A 192 -17.09 12.81 8.29
C ILE A 192 -16.20 12.98 9.53
N GLU A 193 -16.67 13.79 10.49
CA GLU A 193 -16.00 14.00 11.78
C GLU A 193 -16.44 13.03 12.89
N GLU A 194 -17.38 12.11 12.59
CA GLU A 194 -17.87 11.15 13.57
C GLU A 194 -16.97 9.89 13.57
N PRO A 195 -16.18 9.65 14.63
CA PRO A 195 -15.23 8.55 14.65
C PRO A 195 -15.92 7.18 14.57
N GLY A 196 -15.49 6.36 13.62
CA GLY A 196 -15.96 4.99 13.48
C GLY A 196 -17.34 4.84 12.84
N TYR A 197 -17.94 5.95 12.34
CA TYR A 197 -19.23 5.84 11.65
C TYR A 197 -19.11 5.04 10.36
N GLY A 198 -19.84 3.93 10.28
CA GLY A 198 -19.95 3.03 9.12
C GLY A 198 -21.39 2.62 8.88
N TYR A 199 -21.80 2.52 7.61
CA TYR A 199 -23.05 1.87 7.26
C TYR A 199 -22.99 0.37 7.60
N ASP A 200 -24.11 -0.22 7.96
CA ASP A 200 -24.17 -1.64 8.34
C ASP A 200 -23.51 -2.55 7.30
N TRP A 201 -23.81 -2.34 6.00
CA TRP A 201 -23.21 -3.11 4.91
C TRP A 201 -21.69 -2.95 4.83
N ALA A 202 -21.15 -1.75 5.14
CA ALA A 202 -19.72 -1.47 5.10
C ALA A 202 -18.99 -2.15 6.26
N LEU A 203 -19.59 -2.11 7.46
CA LEU A 203 -19.08 -2.79 8.64
C LEU A 203 -19.13 -4.32 8.48
N GLU A 204 -20.24 -4.87 7.99
CA GLU A 204 -20.39 -6.30 7.71
C GLU A 204 -19.36 -6.79 6.67
N MET A 205 -19.14 -6.03 5.59
CA MET A 205 -18.14 -6.40 4.59
C MET A 205 -16.72 -6.33 5.12
N ASN A 206 -16.40 -5.30 5.91
CA ASN A 206 -15.10 -5.20 6.57
C ASN A 206 -14.87 -6.42 7.49
N ASP A 207 -15.85 -6.83 8.27
CA ASP A 207 -15.75 -7.99 9.14
C ASP A 207 -15.65 -9.31 8.36
N LYS A 208 -16.38 -9.45 7.25
CA LYS A 208 -16.23 -10.60 6.34
C LYS A 208 -14.81 -10.68 5.77
N PHE A 209 -14.23 -9.55 5.31
CA PHE A 209 -12.86 -9.51 4.82
C PHE A 209 -11.87 -9.89 5.91
N LYS A 210 -11.97 -9.30 7.12
CA LYS A 210 -11.11 -9.67 8.26
C LYS A 210 -11.20 -11.15 8.61
N LYS A 211 -12.40 -11.71 8.59
CA LYS A 211 -12.62 -13.14 8.82
C LYS A 211 -11.84 -13.98 7.80
N TYR A 212 -12.05 -13.76 6.49
CA TYR A 212 -11.37 -14.53 5.45
C TYR A 212 -9.85 -14.34 5.45
N ILE A 213 -9.37 -13.13 5.76
CA ILE A 213 -7.95 -12.85 5.96
C ILE A 213 -7.40 -13.70 7.11
N SER A 214 -8.09 -13.73 8.25
CA SER A 214 -7.67 -14.48 9.45
C SER A 214 -7.71 -15.99 9.25
N GLU A 215 -8.68 -16.48 8.49
CA GLU A 215 -8.82 -17.91 8.13
C GLU A 215 -7.83 -18.33 7.02
N GLY A 216 -7.21 -17.39 6.32
CA GLY A 216 -6.37 -17.65 5.16
C GLY A 216 -7.16 -18.08 3.91
N ASP A 217 -8.46 -17.79 3.87
CA ASP A 217 -9.32 -18.08 2.71
C ASP A 217 -9.19 -16.99 1.66
N PHE A 218 -7.99 -16.91 1.07
CA PHE A 218 -7.67 -15.90 0.07
C PHE A 218 -8.42 -16.11 -1.24
N SER A 219 -8.88 -17.33 -1.52
CA SER A 219 -9.71 -17.60 -2.70
C SER A 219 -10.98 -16.77 -2.71
N ARG A 220 -11.66 -16.63 -1.55
CA ARG A 220 -12.85 -15.78 -1.44
C ARG A 220 -12.52 -14.30 -1.59
N LEU A 221 -11.37 -13.88 -1.11
CA LEU A 221 -10.92 -12.48 -1.24
C LEU A 221 -10.57 -12.13 -2.69
N ILE A 222 -9.92 -13.04 -3.42
CA ILE A 222 -9.66 -12.89 -4.86
C ILE A 222 -10.98 -12.84 -5.64
N ASN A 223 -11.94 -13.68 -5.27
CA ASN A 223 -13.24 -13.75 -5.92
C ASN A 223 -14.32 -12.92 -5.20
N TYR A 224 -13.96 -11.78 -4.61
CA TYR A 224 -14.84 -10.96 -3.77
C TYR A 224 -16.17 -10.61 -4.44
N LYS A 225 -16.21 -10.52 -5.75
CA LYS A 225 -17.42 -10.26 -6.56
C LYS A 225 -18.54 -11.29 -6.31
N ASN A 226 -18.19 -12.48 -5.80
CA ASN A 226 -19.11 -13.56 -5.46
C ASN A 226 -19.60 -13.51 -3.99
N LEU A 227 -19.18 -12.51 -3.21
CA LEU A 227 -19.56 -12.39 -1.78
C LEU A 227 -20.91 -11.71 -1.54
N GLY A 228 -21.64 -11.39 -2.59
CA GLY A 228 -22.98 -10.80 -2.50
C GLY A 228 -23.05 -9.36 -3.03
N ALA A 229 -24.23 -8.76 -2.86
CA ALA A 229 -24.49 -7.40 -3.34
C ALA A 229 -23.67 -6.35 -2.56
N GLU A 230 -23.45 -6.57 -1.27
CA GLU A 230 -22.68 -5.69 -0.37
C GLU A 230 -21.23 -5.58 -0.81
N ALA A 231 -20.65 -6.64 -1.40
CA ALA A 231 -19.31 -6.60 -1.94
C ALA A 231 -19.18 -5.61 -3.10
N LYS A 232 -20.22 -5.45 -3.92
CA LYS A 232 -20.27 -4.45 -5.00
C LYS A 232 -20.43 -3.03 -4.47
N LEU A 233 -21.06 -2.86 -3.30
CA LEU A 233 -21.12 -1.57 -2.62
C LEU A 233 -19.77 -1.24 -1.98
N ALA A 234 -19.12 -2.21 -1.37
CA ALA A 234 -17.83 -2.04 -0.72
C ALA A 234 -16.70 -1.76 -1.71
N ILE A 235 -16.73 -2.42 -2.87
CA ILE A 235 -15.71 -2.36 -3.91
C ILE A 235 -16.39 -2.05 -5.26
N PRO A 236 -16.85 -0.80 -5.49
CA PRO A 236 -17.46 -0.42 -6.77
C PRO A 236 -16.47 -0.50 -7.93
N THR A 237 -15.19 -0.27 -7.65
CA THR A 237 -14.05 -0.40 -8.56
C THR A 237 -12.87 -1.03 -7.80
N PRO A 238 -12.03 -1.87 -8.43
CA PRO A 238 -11.12 -2.75 -7.70
C PRO A 238 -9.81 -2.09 -7.24
N GLU A 239 -9.46 -0.90 -7.73
CA GLU A 239 -8.13 -0.30 -7.56
C GLU A 239 -7.73 -0.13 -6.08
N HIS A 240 -8.65 0.28 -5.19
CA HIS A 240 -8.37 0.42 -3.77
C HIS A 240 -8.30 -0.92 -3.02
N TYR A 241 -8.86 -1.97 -3.60
CA TYR A 241 -8.85 -3.31 -3.02
C TYR A 241 -7.63 -4.14 -3.45
N ILE A 242 -7.16 -3.98 -4.69
CA ILE A 242 -6.05 -4.75 -5.27
C ILE A 242 -4.77 -4.70 -4.41
N PRO A 243 -4.35 -3.57 -3.80
CA PRO A 243 -3.17 -3.54 -2.93
C PRO A 243 -3.22 -4.53 -1.76
N LEU A 244 -4.41 -4.86 -1.25
CA LEU A 244 -4.59 -5.93 -0.25
C LEU A 244 -4.15 -7.29 -0.81
N LEU A 245 -4.47 -7.59 -2.05
CA LEU A 245 -4.13 -8.88 -2.67
C LEU A 245 -2.62 -9.05 -2.82
N TYR A 246 -1.87 -7.97 -3.08
CA TYR A 246 -0.40 -7.99 -3.03
C TYR A 246 0.11 -8.33 -1.63
N THR A 247 -0.46 -7.71 -0.59
CA THR A 247 -0.09 -8.01 0.81
C THR A 247 -0.36 -9.46 1.17
N LEU A 248 -1.51 -9.99 0.78
CA LEU A 248 -1.93 -11.37 1.08
C LEU A 248 -1.12 -12.41 0.30
N GLY A 249 -0.78 -12.13 -0.96
CA GLY A 249 0.08 -12.98 -1.78
C GLY A 249 1.49 -13.17 -1.22
N LEU A 250 1.94 -12.19 -0.42
CA LEU A 250 3.25 -12.21 0.25
C LEU A 250 3.23 -12.91 1.62
N LYS A 251 2.10 -13.46 2.07
CA LYS A 251 2.02 -14.14 3.36
C LYS A 251 2.66 -15.52 3.31
N ALA A 252 3.71 -15.75 4.10
CA ALA A 252 4.24 -17.08 4.32
C ALA A 252 3.35 -17.90 5.28
N LYS A 253 3.44 -19.24 5.18
CA LYS A 253 2.52 -20.16 5.86
C LYS A 253 2.38 -19.94 7.38
N ASN A 254 3.47 -19.63 8.07
CA ASN A 254 3.51 -19.55 9.53
C ASN A 254 3.56 -18.11 10.05
N GLU A 255 3.41 -17.10 9.20
CA GLU A 255 3.45 -15.71 9.64
C GLU A 255 2.16 -15.33 10.36
N LYS A 256 2.34 -14.60 11.46
CA LYS A 256 1.23 -14.00 12.23
C LYS A 256 0.61 -12.86 11.42
N LEU A 257 -0.65 -12.63 11.69
CA LEU A 257 -1.42 -11.55 11.10
C LEU A 257 -2.08 -10.74 12.21
N SER A 258 -2.11 -9.43 12.06
CA SER A 258 -2.82 -8.52 12.96
C SER A 258 -3.46 -7.37 12.19
N PHE A 259 -4.52 -6.82 12.75
CA PHE A 259 -5.20 -5.64 12.23
C PHE A 259 -4.87 -4.42 13.09
N PHE A 260 -4.86 -3.25 12.46
CA PHE A 260 -4.73 -1.97 13.13
C PHE A 260 -5.50 -0.89 12.36
N ASN A 261 -5.72 0.28 12.96
CA ASN A 261 -6.57 1.33 12.39
C ASN A 261 -7.95 0.81 11.93
N ASP A 262 -8.48 -0.21 12.63
CA ASP A 262 -9.68 -0.94 12.24
C ASP A 262 -10.94 -0.14 12.57
N LYS A 263 -11.22 0.89 11.74
CA LYS A 263 -12.38 1.77 11.87
C LYS A 263 -12.96 2.12 10.51
N ALA A 264 -14.27 2.35 10.52
CA ALA A 264 -14.97 2.97 9.39
C ALA A 264 -14.85 4.51 9.47
N VAL A 265 -15.00 5.15 8.33
CA VAL A 265 -15.01 6.61 8.16
C VAL A 265 -16.11 6.99 7.19
N ALA A 266 -16.88 8.02 7.55
CA ALA A 266 -17.89 8.62 6.70
C ALA A 266 -18.85 7.60 6.05
N GLY A 267 -19.20 6.54 6.76
CA GLY A 267 -20.17 5.52 6.36
C GLY A 267 -19.64 4.44 5.43
N SER A 268 -18.87 4.77 4.43
CA SER A 268 -18.55 3.89 3.28
C SER A 268 -17.07 3.69 3.00
N LEU A 269 -16.20 4.07 3.92
CA LEU A 269 -14.76 3.81 3.89
C LEU A 269 -14.33 3.01 5.12
N THR A 270 -13.28 2.20 5.01
CA THR A 270 -12.62 1.61 6.17
C THR A 270 -11.12 1.83 6.13
N MET A 271 -10.57 2.22 7.27
CA MET A 271 -9.14 2.43 7.47
C MET A 271 -8.41 1.16 7.92
N THR A 272 -9.14 0.06 7.99
CA THR A 272 -8.64 -1.24 8.41
C THR A 272 -7.37 -1.59 7.67
N SER A 273 -6.31 -1.77 8.45
CA SER A 273 -4.97 -2.07 7.97
C SER A 273 -4.52 -3.43 8.48
N VAL A 274 -3.61 -4.08 7.77
CA VAL A 274 -3.12 -5.43 8.05
C VAL A 274 -1.61 -5.42 8.16
N LYS A 275 -1.07 -6.10 9.19
CA LYS A 275 0.34 -6.48 9.27
C LYS A 275 0.46 -7.99 9.17
N ILE A 276 1.41 -8.48 8.39
CA ILE A 276 1.81 -9.89 8.26
C ILE A 276 3.31 -9.98 8.54
N GLY A 277 3.67 -10.87 9.48
CA GLY A 277 5.05 -11.04 9.92
C GLY A 277 5.40 -10.35 11.24
#